data_46d4aa395ce863343b43aa8d1450b78d
#
_entry.id   46d4aa395ce863343b43aa8d1450b78d
#
_cell.length_a   1.000
_cell.length_b   1.000
_cell.length_c   1.000
_cell.angle_alpha   90.00
_cell.angle_beta   90.00
_cell.angle_gamma   90.00
#
_symmetry.space_group_name_H-M   'P 1'
#
loop_
_entity.id
_entity.type
_entity.pdbx_description
1 polymer ?
#
loop_
_entity_poly.entity_id
_entity_poly.type
_entity_poly.pdbx_seq_one_letter_code
_entity_poly.pdbx_strand_id
1 'polypeptide(L)'
;MSEKSHILVLDDEKNYLLVLQTLLEDEGYTVTAISDPETALAFLSESEVDVVVTDMKMPKVTGREVLQRVKKSWPYIPVLIMTAFGSIESAVEVMKYGAFDYITKPFSNDELLLS
;
A
#
# COMPACT_ATOMS: atom_id res chain seq x y z
N MET A 1 6.69 10.67 22.12
CA MET A 1 5.79 11.03 21.27
C MET A 1 4.82 9.96 20.89
N SER A 2 3.70 10.26 20.82
CA SER A 2 2.66 9.25 20.74
C SER A 2 1.83 9.32 19.47
N GLU A 3 2.34 10.02 18.48
CA GLU A 3 1.61 10.10 17.24
C GLU A 3 1.64 8.77 16.51
N LYS A 4 0.49 8.37 16.05
CA LYS A 4 0.35 7.13 15.30
C LYS A 4 0.80 7.36 13.87
N SER A 5 1.50 6.38 13.30
CA SER A 5 1.82 6.42 11.88
C SER A 5 0.55 6.31 11.07
N HIS A 6 0.49 7.07 9.98
CA HIS A 6 -0.65 7.09 9.09
C HIS A 6 -0.36 6.25 7.86
N ILE A 7 -1.17 5.22 7.65
CA ILE A 7 -1.01 4.28 6.53
C ILE A 7 -2.17 4.47 5.56
N LEU A 8 -1.83 4.67 4.29
CA LEU A 8 -2.81 4.68 3.22
C LEU A 8 -2.83 3.29 2.58
N VAL A 9 -3.99 2.66 2.56
CA VAL A 9 -4.17 1.34 1.97
C VAL A 9 -5.03 1.47 0.72
N LEU A 10 -4.56 0.93 -0.38
CA LEU A 10 -5.21 1.02 -1.68
C LEU A 10 -5.43 -0.38 -2.26
N ASP A 11 -6.69 -0.76 -2.46
CA ASP A 11 -7.05 -2.04 -3.05
C ASP A 11 -8.46 -1.91 -3.61
N ASP A 12 -8.70 -2.42 -4.81
CA ASP A 12 -10.02 -2.36 -5.41
C ASP A 12 -11.02 -3.33 -4.80
N GLU A 13 -10.55 -4.31 -4.02
CA GLU A 13 -11.42 -5.22 -3.29
C GLU A 13 -11.77 -4.63 -1.92
N LYS A 14 -13.01 -4.17 -1.78
CA LYS A 14 -13.44 -3.51 -0.54
C LYS A 14 -13.38 -4.40 0.69
N ASN A 15 -13.67 -5.69 0.53
CA ASN A 15 -13.58 -6.61 1.65
C ASN A 15 -12.15 -6.73 2.17
N TYR A 16 -11.19 -6.75 1.26
CA TYR A 16 -9.79 -6.84 1.63
C TYR A 16 -9.33 -5.57 2.33
N LEU A 17 -9.80 -4.41 1.85
CA LEU A 17 -9.52 -3.13 2.51
C LEU A 17 -10.00 -3.12 3.95
N LEU A 18 -11.21 -3.62 4.19
CA LEU A 18 -11.77 -3.65 5.53
C LEU A 18 -10.92 -4.53 6.46
N VAL A 19 -10.50 -5.68 5.98
CA VAL A 19 -9.64 -6.58 6.76
C VAL A 19 -8.32 -5.91 7.10
N LEU A 20 -7.67 -5.30 6.12
CA LEU A 20 -6.41 -4.61 6.34
C LEU A 20 -6.55 -3.44 7.29
N GLN A 21 -7.60 -2.65 7.11
CA GLN A 21 -7.86 -1.50 7.97
C GLN A 21 -8.01 -1.94 9.42
N THR A 22 -8.85 -2.94 9.66
CA THR A 22 -9.10 -3.46 11.00
C THR A 22 -7.81 -3.96 11.64
N LEU A 23 -7.05 -4.76 10.88
CA LEU A 23 -5.83 -5.36 11.38
C LEU A 23 -4.79 -4.30 11.76
N LEU A 24 -4.61 -3.31 10.93
CA LEU A 24 -3.61 -2.27 11.18
C LEU A 24 -4.06 -1.31 12.28
N GLU A 25 -5.34 -0.99 12.35
CA GLU A 25 -5.87 -0.14 13.42
C GLU A 25 -5.74 -0.83 14.78
N ASP A 26 -5.93 -2.15 14.82
CA ASP A 26 -5.74 -2.92 16.06
C ASP A 26 -4.30 -2.83 16.57
N GLU A 27 -3.34 -2.61 15.68
CA GLU A 27 -1.94 -2.46 16.05
C GLU A 27 -1.56 -1.01 16.38
N GLY A 28 -2.52 -0.11 16.37
CA GLY A 28 -2.30 1.25 16.79
C GLY A 28 -2.02 2.25 15.66
N TYR A 29 -2.15 1.84 14.41
CA TYR A 29 -1.94 2.77 13.29
C TYR A 29 -3.22 3.52 12.95
N THR A 30 -3.04 4.70 12.38
CA THR A 30 -4.15 5.43 11.74
C THR A 30 -4.19 4.98 10.29
N VAL A 31 -5.36 4.53 9.81
CA VAL A 31 -5.47 3.95 8.48
C VAL A 31 -6.53 4.67 7.66
N THR A 32 -6.17 5.01 6.44
CA THR A 32 -7.11 5.50 5.43
C THR A 32 -7.17 4.45 4.33
N ALA A 33 -8.34 3.89 4.09
CA ALA A 33 -8.54 2.84 3.12
C ALA A 33 -9.32 3.38 1.93
N ILE A 34 -8.74 3.30 0.75
CA ILE A 34 -9.32 3.87 -0.48
C ILE A 34 -9.30 2.80 -1.56
N SER A 35 -10.39 2.68 -2.31
CA SER A 35 -10.50 1.67 -3.36
C SER A 35 -10.19 2.21 -4.77
N ASP A 36 -10.08 3.50 -4.92
CA ASP A 36 -9.82 4.13 -6.21
C ASP A 36 -8.43 4.77 -6.25
N PRO A 37 -7.56 4.38 -7.21
CA PRO A 37 -6.20 4.90 -7.29
C PRO A 37 -6.12 6.42 -7.45
N GLU A 38 -6.97 7.01 -8.26
CA GLU A 38 -6.93 8.46 -8.46
C GLU A 38 -7.31 9.21 -7.18
N THR A 39 -8.31 8.69 -6.45
CA THR A 39 -8.69 9.25 -5.17
C THR A 39 -7.54 9.16 -4.17
N ALA A 40 -6.84 8.03 -4.17
CA ALA A 40 -5.71 7.82 -3.27
C ALA A 40 -4.58 8.80 -3.56
N LEU A 41 -4.27 9.04 -4.83
CA LEU A 41 -3.23 9.98 -5.21
C LEU A 41 -3.60 11.41 -4.86
N ALA A 42 -4.87 11.77 -5.01
CA ALA A 42 -5.36 13.07 -4.58
C ALA A 42 -5.25 13.24 -3.06
N PHE A 43 -5.56 12.18 -2.32
CA PHE A 43 -5.42 12.18 -0.86
C PHE A 43 -3.98 12.46 -0.43
N LEU A 44 -3.01 11.87 -1.13
CA LEU A 44 -1.61 12.09 -0.83
C LEU A 44 -1.16 13.53 -1.00
N SER A 45 -1.79 14.27 -1.92
CA SER A 45 -1.46 15.68 -2.11
C SER A 45 -2.00 16.58 -1.00
N GLU A 46 -2.94 16.10 -0.20
CA GLU A 46 -3.61 16.91 0.81
C GLU A 46 -3.36 16.46 2.24
N SER A 47 -2.73 15.33 2.43
CA SER A 47 -2.59 14.72 3.76
C SER A 47 -1.20 14.16 3.97
N GLU A 48 -0.78 14.10 5.21
CA GLU A 48 0.48 13.47 5.58
C GLU A 48 0.27 11.97 5.73
N VAL A 49 1.04 11.21 4.98
CA VAL A 49 0.98 9.74 5.00
C VAL A 49 2.41 9.24 5.22
N ASP A 50 2.56 8.27 6.10
CA ASP A 50 3.86 7.70 6.43
C ASP A 50 4.21 6.49 5.59
N VAL A 51 3.21 5.71 5.20
CA VAL A 51 3.40 4.48 4.41
C VAL A 51 2.22 4.29 3.47
N VAL A 52 2.49 3.86 2.25
CA VAL A 52 1.46 3.47 1.28
C VAL A 52 1.52 1.96 1.09
N VAL A 53 0.39 1.30 1.21
CA VAL A 53 0.24 -0.12 0.91
C VAL A 53 -0.75 -0.24 -0.25
N THR A 54 -0.31 -0.76 -1.37
CA THR A 54 -1.17 -0.83 -2.55
C THR A 54 -1.17 -2.20 -3.18
N ASP A 55 -2.33 -2.62 -3.68
CA ASP A 55 -2.44 -3.83 -4.49
C ASP A 55 -1.75 -3.60 -5.83
N MET A 56 -1.19 -4.65 -6.39
CA MET A 56 -0.52 -4.61 -7.69
C MET A 56 -1.50 -4.54 -8.84
N LYS A 57 -2.57 -5.31 -8.77
CA LYS A 57 -3.56 -5.38 -9.84
C LYS A 57 -4.83 -4.63 -9.49
N MET A 58 -5.07 -3.55 -10.22
CA MET A 58 -6.28 -2.75 -10.07
C MET A 58 -6.73 -2.30 -11.45
N PRO A 59 -8.04 -2.08 -11.65
CA PRO A 59 -8.52 -1.52 -12.92
C PRO A 59 -7.94 -0.13 -13.13
N LYS A 60 -7.69 0.23 -14.37
CA LYS A 60 -7.22 1.55 -14.81
C LYS A 60 -5.79 1.89 -14.42
N VAL A 61 -5.43 1.80 -13.14
CA VAL A 61 -4.09 2.16 -12.66
C VAL A 61 -3.55 0.99 -11.86
N THR A 62 -2.38 0.49 -12.24
CA THR A 62 -1.74 -0.62 -11.54
C THR A 62 -0.99 -0.14 -10.32
N GLY A 63 -0.68 -1.06 -9.40
CA GLY A 63 0.16 -0.74 -8.26
C GLY A 63 1.53 -0.22 -8.66
N ARG A 64 2.06 -0.70 -9.79
CA ARG A 64 3.31 -0.21 -10.34
C ARG A 64 3.22 1.28 -10.69
N GLU A 65 2.12 1.70 -11.31
CA GLU A 65 1.93 3.11 -11.65
C GLU A 65 1.77 3.96 -10.40
N VAL A 66 1.07 3.46 -9.39
CA VAL A 66 0.95 4.14 -8.10
C VAL A 66 2.34 4.32 -7.49
N LEU A 67 3.15 3.26 -7.48
CA LEU A 67 4.51 3.32 -6.97
C LEU A 67 5.33 4.38 -7.69
N GLN A 68 5.27 4.41 -9.01
CA GLN A 68 6.03 5.38 -9.80
C GLN A 68 5.62 6.82 -9.47
N ARG A 69 4.33 7.07 -9.36
CA ARG A 69 3.82 8.41 -9.05
C ARG A 69 4.19 8.83 -7.63
N VAL A 70 4.10 7.93 -6.67
CA VAL A 70 4.47 8.23 -5.30
C VAL A 70 5.95 8.54 -5.20
N LYS A 71 6.80 7.73 -5.84
CA LYS A 71 8.25 7.95 -5.79
C LYS A 71 8.67 9.23 -6.49
N LYS A 72 7.94 9.65 -7.49
CA LYS A 72 8.22 10.89 -8.19
C LYS A 72 7.88 12.12 -7.35
N SER A 73 6.73 12.10 -6.70
CA SER A 73 6.22 13.28 -5.96
C SER A 73 6.53 13.24 -4.47
N TRP A 74 6.60 12.05 -3.89
CA TRP A 74 6.86 11.87 -2.46
C TRP A 74 7.90 10.78 -2.24
N PRO A 75 9.15 10.98 -2.68
CA PRO A 75 10.16 9.90 -2.67
C PRO A 75 10.53 9.40 -1.28
N TYR A 76 10.18 10.12 -0.25
CA TYR A 76 10.45 9.71 1.13
C TYR A 76 9.39 8.75 1.70
N ILE A 77 8.25 8.57 1.02
CA ILE A 77 7.21 7.68 1.51
C ILE A 77 7.49 6.25 1.05
N PRO A 78 7.67 5.31 1.99
CA PRO A 78 7.83 3.89 1.60
C PRO A 78 6.53 3.34 1.04
N VAL A 79 6.63 2.51 0.01
CA VAL A 79 5.49 1.87 -0.64
C VAL A 79 5.64 0.37 -0.54
N LEU A 80 4.65 -0.30 0.05
CA LEU A 80 4.55 -1.74 0.07
C LEU A 80 3.58 -2.18 -1.02
N ILE A 81 3.97 -3.19 -1.78
CA ILE A 81 3.13 -3.72 -2.85
C ILE A 81 2.57 -5.08 -2.43
N MET A 82 1.26 -5.26 -2.58
CA MET A 82 0.61 -6.54 -2.36
C MET A 82 0.46 -7.23 -3.71
N THR A 83 1.01 -8.43 -3.85
CA THR A 83 0.97 -9.17 -5.11
C THR A 83 0.18 -10.46 -4.95
N ALA A 84 -0.40 -10.94 -6.05
CA ALA A 84 -1.06 -12.22 -6.06
C ALA A 84 -0.03 -13.35 -5.92
N PHE A 85 -0.48 -14.48 -5.36
CA PHE A 85 0.37 -15.64 -5.24
C PHE A 85 0.93 -16.05 -6.61
N GLY A 86 2.22 -16.30 -6.68
CA GLY A 86 2.87 -16.68 -7.92
C GLY A 86 3.39 -15.56 -8.78
N SER A 87 3.20 -14.30 -8.38
CA SER A 87 3.63 -13.13 -9.16
C SER A 87 5.05 -12.69 -8.81
N ILE A 88 5.99 -13.62 -8.82
CA ILE A 88 7.38 -13.34 -8.45
C ILE A 88 8.02 -12.31 -9.40
N GLU A 89 7.76 -12.43 -10.70
CA GLU A 89 8.33 -11.52 -11.68
C GLU A 89 7.86 -10.09 -11.44
N SER A 90 6.58 -9.92 -11.12
CA SER A 90 6.03 -8.60 -10.80
C SER A 90 6.64 -8.04 -9.52
N ALA A 91 6.87 -8.89 -8.52
CA ALA A 91 7.49 -8.46 -7.28
C ALA A 91 8.91 -7.97 -7.52
N VAL A 92 9.70 -8.69 -8.31
CA VAL A 92 11.06 -8.28 -8.66
C VAL A 92 11.02 -6.94 -9.40
N GLU A 93 10.09 -6.77 -10.30
CA GLU A 93 9.95 -5.53 -11.07
C GLU A 93 9.68 -4.34 -10.17
N VAL A 94 8.71 -4.46 -9.24
CA VAL A 94 8.39 -3.33 -8.37
C VAL A 94 9.54 -2.96 -7.45
N MET A 95 10.34 -3.93 -7.02
CA MET A 95 11.53 -3.63 -6.23
C MET A 95 12.53 -2.79 -7.02
N LYS A 96 12.65 -3.04 -8.31
CA LYS A 96 13.50 -2.22 -9.20
C LYS A 96 13.00 -0.79 -9.33
N TYR A 97 11.70 -0.57 -9.23
CA TYR A 97 11.12 0.76 -9.31
C TYR A 97 11.08 1.48 -7.96
N GLY A 98 11.63 0.88 -6.93
CA GLY A 98 11.80 1.56 -5.65
C GLY A 98 10.78 1.21 -4.57
N ALA A 99 10.03 0.11 -4.71
CA ALA A 99 9.16 -0.35 -3.64
C ALA A 99 10.01 -0.69 -2.41
N PHE A 100 9.49 -0.37 -1.23
CA PHE A 100 10.17 -0.70 0.01
C PHE A 100 10.19 -2.21 0.22
N ASP A 101 9.08 -2.87 -0.05
CA ASP A 101 8.95 -4.31 0.07
C ASP A 101 7.70 -4.76 -0.70
N TYR A 102 7.50 -6.06 -0.78
CA TYR A 102 6.27 -6.61 -1.32
C TYR A 102 5.78 -7.74 -0.43
N ILE A 103 4.47 -8.00 -0.47
CA ILE A 103 3.83 -9.04 0.31
C ILE A 103 2.93 -9.83 -0.63
N THR A 104 3.01 -11.16 -0.56
CA THR A 104 2.19 -12.04 -1.38
C THR A 104 0.84 -12.30 -0.72
N LYS A 105 -0.25 -12.14 -1.44
CA LYS A 105 -1.58 -12.50 -0.97
C LYS A 105 -1.82 -13.99 -1.12
N PRO A 106 -2.50 -14.65 -0.18
CA PRO A 106 -2.86 -14.15 1.13
C PRO A 106 -1.64 -14.10 2.05
N PHE A 107 -1.65 -13.24 3.03
CA PHE A 107 -0.55 -13.13 3.96
C PHE A 107 -1.04 -13.23 5.40
N SER A 108 -0.12 -13.58 6.31
CA SER A 108 -0.43 -13.62 7.73
C SER A 108 -0.29 -12.23 8.32
N ASN A 109 -0.88 -12.02 9.50
CA ASN A 109 -0.73 -10.77 10.22
C ASN A 109 0.73 -10.46 10.49
N ASP A 110 1.50 -11.50 10.85
CA ASP A 110 2.91 -11.35 11.16
C ASP A 110 3.72 -10.87 9.96
N GLU A 111 3.44 -11.39 8.78
CA GLU A 111 4.12 -10.95 7.57
C GLU A 111 3.89 -9.47 7.30
N LEU A 112 2.65 -9.03 7.42
CA LEU A 112 2.31 -7.63 7.19
C LEU A 112 3.00 -6.71 8.18
N LEU A 113 2.98 -7.07 9.44
CA LEU A 113 3.51 -6.21 10.50
C LEU A 113 5.03 -6.16 10.51
N LEU A 114 5.69 -7.18 10.02
CA LEU A 114 7.15 -7.23 9.94
C LEU A 114 7.72 -6.55 8.71
N SER A 115 6.89 -6.25 7.74
CA SER A 115 7.33 -5.66 6.46
C SER A 115 7.72 -4.19 6.54
#